data_3ce4a7bbfdb94e0ce33d61fbd76c70dc
#
_entry.id   3ce4a7bbfdb94e0ce33d61fbd76c70dc
#
_cell.length_a   1.000
_cell.length_b   1.000
_cell.length_c   1.000
_cell.angle_alpha   90.00
_cell.angle_beta   90.00
_cell.angle_gamma   90.00
#
_symmetry.space_group_name_H-M   'P 1'
#
loop_
_entity.id
_entity.type
_entity.pdbx_description
1 polymer ?
#
loop_
_entity_poly.entity_id
_entity_poly.type
_entity_poly.pdbx_seq_one_letter_code
_entity_poly.pdbx_strand_id
1 'polypeptide(L)'
;YDVDRNVEYEPWTCMNDDKLKARIVIAGQKEVVFSVKASLELNSKIAVSMRDSLNNRMIELMVSNQEGVEELQRLYPEYASADVDTQLFYERPFLETVALINEMIGLEYTVQNQTNLIKIEERPGARKDRYTSVSYGNYFVSLLEADLFSDSSGYEYVTLCN
;
A
#
# COMPACT_ATOMS: atom_id res chain seq x y z
N TYR A 1 21.92 3.81 11.19
CA TYR A 1 22.61 2.51 11.18
C TYR A 1 21.77 1.46 11.88
N ASP A 2 21.51 0.33 11.22
CA ASP A 2 20.83 -0.82 11.78
C ASP A 2 21.86 -1.80 12.33
N VAL A 3 21.95 -1.89 13.64
CA VAL A 3 22.97 -2.70 14.33
C VAL A 3 22.74 -4.20 14.08
N ASP A 4 21.47 -4.63 14.00
CA ASP A 4 21.11 -6.05 13.86
C ASP A 4 21.44 -6.59 12.45
N ARG A 5 21.34 -5.73 11.45
CA ARG A 5 21.63 -6.07 10.05
C ARG A 5 23.00 -5.62 9.57
N ASN A 6 23.73 -4.86 10.38
CA ASN A 6 25.01 -4.25 10.03
C ASN A 6 24.93 -3.42 8.74
N VAL A 7 23.86 -2.66 8.56
CA VAL A 7 23.60 -1.85 7.36
C VAL A 7 23.46 -0.38 7.73
N GLU A 8 24.14 0.48 6.97
CA GLU A 8 23.93 1.92 7.00
C GLU A 8 22.91 2.30 5.95
N TYR A 9 21.82 2.91 6.39
CA TYR A 9 20.80 3.44 5.50
C TYR A 9 21.06 4.90 5.18
N GLU A 10 20.83 5.26 3.93
CA GLU A 10 20.87 6.66 3.52
C GLU A 10 19.80 7.47 4.27
N PRO A 11 20.08 8.72 4.63
CA PRO A 11 19.10 9.58 5.29
C PRO A 11 17.95 9.92 4.35
N TRP A 12 16.72 9.72 4.84
CA TRP A 12 15.50 10.05 4.11
C TRP A 12 14.83 11.29 4.68
N THR A 13 14.27 12.12 3.80
CA THR A 13 13.53 13.31 4.19
C THR A 13 12.18 13.38 3.49
N CYS A 14 11.33 14.30 3.97
CA CYS A 14 10.00 14.51 3.43
C CYS A 14 10.06 15.21 2.06
N MET A 15 9.28 14.71 1.09
CA MET A 15 9.23 15.27 -0.25
C MET A 15 8.17 16.37 -0.43
N ASN A 16 7.11 16.37 0.39
CA ASN A 16 5.93 17.22 0.22
C ASN A 16 5.63 18.16 1.39
N ASP A 17 6.49 18.26 2.39
CA ASP A 17 6.32 19.15 3.54
C ASP A 17 7.66 19.82 3.92
N ASP A 18 7.82 21.09 3.60
CA ASP A 18 9.05 21.86 3.84
C ASP A 18 9.38 21.96 5.33
N LYS A 19 8.38 21.97 6.21
CA LYS A 19 8.62 22.03 7.66
C LYS A 19 9.19 20.71 8.19
N LEU A 20 8.76 19.59 7.64
CA LEU A 20 9.32 18.28 7.97
C LEU A 20 10.69 18.11 7.32
N LYS A 21 10.87 18.58 6.10
CA LYS A 21 12.14 18.59 5.38
C LYS A 21 13.22 19.37 6.14
N ALA A 22 12.86 20.53 6.68
CA ALA A 22 13.78 21.38 7.45
C ALA A 22 14.21 20.83 8.82
N ARG A 23 13.55 19.77 9.32
CA ARG A 23 13.91 19.15 10.63
C ARG A 23 15.20 18.34 10.58
N ILE A 24 15.52 17.80 9.42
CA ILE A 24 16.71 16.96 9.22
C ILE A 24 17.45 17.54 8.02
N VAL A 25 18.61 18.13 8.27
CA VAL A 25 19.48 18.67 7.22
C VAL A 25 20.77 17.86 7.25
N ILE A 26 20.80 16.78 6.49
CA ILE A 26 21.99 15.91 6.35
C ILE A 26 22.38 15.92 4.86
N ALA A 27 23.66 16.08 4.58
CA ALA A 27 24.14 16.03 3.20
C ALA A 27 23.81 14.65 2.55
N GLY A 28 23.30 14.68 1.33
CA GLY A 28 22.95 13.47 0.58
C GLY A 28 21.62 12.82 0.95
N GLN A 29 20.78 13.49 1.75
CA GLN A 29 19.44 12.97 2.06
C GLN A 29 18.57 12.83 0.80
N LYS A 30 17.82 11.74 0.72
CA LYS A 30 16.84 11.48 -0.35
C LYS A 30 15.44 11.88 0.08
N GLU A 31 14.73 12.58 -0.80
CA GLU A 31 13.34 13.00 -0.61
C GLU A 31 12.40 11.86 -1.02
N VAL A 32 12.14 10.92 -0.13
CA VAL A 32 11.35 9.71 -0.40
C VAL A 32 10.19 9.50 0.57
N VAL A 33 10.07 10.37 1.59
CA VAL A 33 8.99 10.27 2.59
C VAL A 33 7.85 11.19 2.19
N PHE A 34 6.69 10.62 1.89
CA PHE A 34 5.47 11.39 1.63
C PHE A 34 4.65 11.52 2.91
N SER A 35 4.51 12.75 3.42
CA SER A 35 3.75 13.04 4.63
C SER A 35 2.27 13.21 4.32
N VAL A 36 1.41 12.47 5.02
CA VAL A 36 -0.04 12.56 4.89
C VAL A 36 -0.65 12.94 6.23
N LYS A 37 -1.36 14.08 6.26
CA LYS A 37 -2.17 14.45 7.42
C LYS A 37 -3.59 13.95 7.21
N ALA A 38 -3.94 12.90 7.93
CA ALA A 38 -5.28 12.33 7.91
C ALA A 38 -6.32 13.37 8.37
N SER A 39 -7.30 13.64 7.51
CA SER A 39 -8.52 14.38 7.82
C SER A 39 -9.72 13.55 7.39
N LEU A 40 -10.91 13.87 7.88
CA LEU A 40 -12.12 13.16 7.47
C LEU A 40 -12.35 13.29 5.94
N GLU A 41 -12.11 14.47 5.38
CA GLU A 41 -12.23 14.70 3.94
C GLU A 41 -11.24 13.87 3.14
N LEU A 42 -9.97 13.84 3.55
CA LEU A 42 -8.95 13.05 2.89
C LEU A 42 -9.26 11.54 3.00
N ASN A 43 -9.63 11.07 4.19
CA ASN A 43 -9.99 9.67 4.39
C ASN A 43 -11.21 9.27 3.55
N SER A 44 -12.18 10.17 3.37
CA SER A 44 -13.33 9.95 2.48
C SER A 44 -12.87 9.82 1.01
N LYS A 45 -11.97 10.70 0.54
CA LYS A 45 -11.39 10.62 -0.81
C LYS A 45 -10.62 9.32 -1.02
N ILE A 46 -9.80 8.92 -0.05
CA ILE A 46 -9.02 7.68 -0.09
C ILE A 46 -9.96 6.48 -0.17
N ALA A 47 -11.03 6.44 0.63
CA ALA A 47 -11.99 5.35 0.63
C ALA A 47 -12.73 5.23 -0.72
N VAL A 48 -13.12 6.34 -1.31
CA VAL A 48 -13.74 6.38 -2.64
C VAL A 48 -12.76 5.91 -3.71
N SER A 49 -11.53 6.44 -3.71
CA SER A 49 -10.48 6.03 -4.64
C SER A 49 -10.19 4.53 -4.57
N MET A 50 -10.07 3.98 -3.35
CA MET A 50 -9.84 2.54 -3.16
C MET A 50 -10.98 1.69 -3.72
N ARG A 51 -12.23 2.07 -3.42
CA ARG A 51 -13.41 1.38 -3.96
C ARG A 51 -13.43 1.42 -5.49
N ASP A 52 -13.15 2.58 -6.07
CA ASP A 52 -13.20 2.78 -7.52
C ASP A 52 -12.08 2.01 -8.21
N SER A 53 -10.87 1.98 -7.62
CA SER A 53 -9.76 1.17 -8.13
C SER A 53 -10.07 -0.33 -8.12
N LEU A 54 -10.70 -0.84 -7.06
CA LEU A 54 -11.14 -2.24 -7.00
C LEU A 54 -12.24 -2.55 -8.03
N ASN A 55 -13.26 -1.67 -8.14
CA ASN A 55 -14.36 -1.86 -9.08
C ASN A 55 -13.90 -1.84 -10.55
N ASN A 56 -12.90 -1.01 -10.85
CA ASN A 56 -12.32 -0.89 -12.19
C ASN A 56 -11.18 -1.89 -12.44
N ARG A 57 -10.92 -2.81 -11.51
CA ARG A 57 -9.84 -3.82 -11.60
C ARG A 57 -8.45 -3.21 -11.80
N MET A 58 -8.21 -2.04 -11.20
CA MET A 58 -6.89 -1.39 -11.20
C MET A 58 -5.97 -1.95 -10.09
N ILE A 59 -6.55 -2.69 -9.14
CA ILE A 59 -5.83 -3.40 -8.09
C ILE A 59 -6.11 -4.89 -8.30
N GLU A 60 -5.05 -5.65 -8.49
CA GLU A 60 -5.09 -7.11 -8.50
C GLU A 60 -4.60 -7.62 -7.15
N LEU A 61 -5.39 -8.46 -6.52
CA LEU A 61 -5.03 -9.16 -5.29
C LEU A 61 -4.40 -10.51 -5.64
N MET A 62 -3.49 -10.97 -4.81
CA MET A 62 -2.91 -12.31 -4.98
C MET A 62 -3.99 -13.39 -4.83
N VAL A 63 -3.73 -14.55 -5.40
CA VAL A 63 -4.58 -15.74 -5.26
C VAL A 63 -4.73 -16.17 -3.80
N SER A 64 -5.65 -17.07 -3.52
CA SER A 64 -5.84 -17.63 -2.18
C SER A 64 -4.56 -18.28 -1.65
N ASN A 65 -4.41 -18.41 -0.33
CA ASN A 65 -3.24 -19.07 0.25
C ASN A 65 -3.07 -20.50 -0.27
N GLN A 66 -4.17 -21.24 -0.45
CA GLN A 66 -4.10 -22.60 -0.97
C GLN A 66 -3.54 -22.64 -2.40
N GLU A 67 -4.08 -21.83 -3.30
CA GLU A 67 -3.57 -21.72 -4.68
C GLU A 67 -2.13 -21.21 -4.70
N GLY A 68 -1.77 -20.28 -3.80
CA GLY A 68 -0.42 -19.78 -3.65
C GLY A 68 0.58 -20.87 -3.25
N VAL A 69 0.21 -21.74 -2.30
CA VAL A 69 1.05 -22.88 -1.88
C VAL A 69 1.22 -23.88 -3.02
N GLU A 70 0.15 -24.21 -3.75
CA GLU A 70 0.23 -25.09 -4.93
C GLU A 70 1.18 -24.52 -5.99
N GLU A 71 1.12 -23.22 -6.23
CA GLU A 71 2.00 -22.55 -7.17
C GLU A 71 3.46 -22.51 -6.68
N LEU A 72 3.70 -22.25 -5.38
CA LEU A 72 5.03 -22.32 -4.79
C LEU A 72 5.66 -23.70 -4.93
N GLN A 73 4.90 -24.77 -4.67
CA GLN A 73 5.36 -26.16 -4.85
C GLN A 73 5.71 -26.47 -6.31
N ARG A 74 4.95 -25.88 -7.24
CA ARG A 74 5.18 -26.06 -8.68
C ARG A 74 6.43 -25.34 -9.18
N LEU A 75 6.63 -24.09 -8.72
CA LEU A 75 7.73 -23.22 -9.19
C LEU A 75 9.04 -23.45 -8.44
N TYR A 76 8.96 -23.84 -7.18
CA TYR A 76 10.10 -23.97 -6.28
C TYR A 76 10.09 -25.37 -5.64
N PRO A 77 10.67 -26.39 -6.29
CA PRO A 77 10.69 -27.77 -5.76
C PRO A 77 11.27 -27.90 -4.35
N GLU A 78 12.23 -27.02 -4.00
CA GLU A 78 12.85 -26.95 -2.68
C GLU A 78 11.89 -26.46 -1.58
N TYR A 79 10.80 -25.78 -1.95
CA TYR A 79 9.83 -25.24 -0.98
C TYR A 79 9.25 -26.34 -0.08
N ALA A 80 8.91 -27.50 -0.64
CA ALA A 80 8.32 -28.62 0.12
C ALA A 80 9.28 -29.22 1.16
N SER A 81 10.59 -29.07 0.97
CA SER A 81 11.64 -29.56 1.87
C SER A 81 12.23 -28.47 2.76
N ALA A 82 11.80 -27.21 2.59
CA ALA A 82 12.26 -26.10 3.38
C ALA A 82 11.78 -26.19 4.83
N ASP A 83 12.49 -25.55 5.74
CA ASP A 83 12.04 -25.39 7.12
C ASP A 83 10.78 -24.49 7.20
N VAL A 84 10.06 -24.59 8.33
CA VAL A 84 8.78 -23.90 8.51
C VAL A 84 8.90 -22.38 8.38
N ASP A 85 9.98 -21.79 8.87
CA ASP A 85 10.18 -20.33 8.82
C ASP A 85 10.36 -19.88 7.36
N THR A 86 11.11 -20.64 6.58
CA THR A 86 11.29 -20.39 5.14
C THR A 86 9.98 -20.57 4.38
N GLN A 87 9.18 -21.63 4.67
CA GLN A 87 7.87 -21.82 4.06
C GLN A 87 6.95 -20.64 4.37
N LEU A 88 6.83 -20.23 5.64
CA LEU A 88 6.03 -19.09 6.06
C LEU A 88 6.48 -17.77 5.40
N PHE A 89 7.77 -17.60 5.18
CA PHE A 89 8.30 -16.43 4.47
C PHE A 89 7.76 -16.35 3.03
N TYR A 90 7.74 -17.48 2.31
CA TYR A 90 7.19 -17.54 0.94
C TYR A 90 5.67 -17.43 0.92
N GLU A 91 4.96 -18.00 1.90
CA GLU A 91 3.49 -17.94 1.98
C GLU A 91 2.96 -16.58 2.44
N ARG A 92 3.78 -15.79 3.13
CA ARG A 92 3.37 -14.53 3.74
C ARG A 92 2.58 -13.58 2.83
N PRO A 93 2.93 -13.36 1.54
CA PRO A 93 2.14 -12.49 0.67
C PRO A 93 0.70 -12.95 0.47
N PHE A 94 0.47 -14.26 0.36
CA PHE A 94 -0.88 -14.83 0.22
C PHE A 94 -1.67 -14.73 1.52
N LEU A 95 -1.04 -15.01 2.65
CA LEU A 95 -1.65 -14.87 3.98
C LEU A 95 -2.04 -13.42 4.27
N GLU A 96 -1.17 -12.45 3.96
CA GLU A 96 -1.47 -11.02 4.13
C GLU A 96 -2.61 -10.57 3.20
N THR A 97 -2.71 -11.13 1.99
CA THR A 97 -3.83 -10.86 1.07
C THR A 97 -5.15 -11.38 1.63
N VAL A 98 -5.18 -12.62 2.14
CA VAL A 98 -6.38 -13.17 2.79
C VAL A 98 -6.77 -12.34 4.01
N ALA A 99 -5.80 -11.92 4.81
CA ALA A 99 -6.06 -11.06 5.96
C ALA A 99 -6.60 -9.67 5.55
N LEU A 100 -6.07 -9.07 4.47
CA LEU A 100 -6.61 -7.84 3.89
C LEU A 100 -8.06 -8.00 3.45
N ILE A 101 -8.38 -9.07 2.73
CA ILE A 101 -9.76 -9.34 2.28
C ILE A 101 -10.69 -9.48 3.48
N ASN A 102 -10.28 -10.18 4.53
CA ASN A 102 -11.07 -10.33 5.75
C ASN A 102 -11.27 -8.99 6.48
N GLU A 103 -10.25 -8.13 6.54
CA GLU A 103 -10.41 -6.76 7.05
C GLU A 103 -11.45 -5.99 6.22
N MET A 104 -11.35 -6.03 4.88
CA MET A 104 -12.27 -5.31 3.98
C MET A 104 -13.72 -5.76 4.13
N ILE A 105 -13.97 -7.06 4.28
CA ILE A 105 -15.32 -7.61 4.52
C ILE A 105 -15.88 -7.15 5.88
N GLY A 106 -15.00 -6.94 6.86
CA GLY A 106 -15.35 -6.48 8.21
C GLY A 106 -15.58 -4.97 8.34
N LEU A 107 -15.37 -4.19 7.27
CA LEU A 107 -15.54 -2.74 7.32
C LEU A 107 -17.00 -2.34 7.16
N GLU A 108 -17.36 -1.26 7.85
CA GLU A 108 -18.63 -0.57 7.70
C GLU A 108 -18.35 0.86 7.22
N TYR A 109 -19.29 1.41 6.44
CA TYR A 109 -19.21 2.81 6.06
C TYR A 109 -20.45 3.56 6.52
N THR A 110 -20.25 4.79 6.94
CA THR A 110 -21.29 5.74 7.26
C THR A 110 -21.12 6.99 6.41
N VAL A 111 -22.25 7.54 5.92
CA VAL A 111 -22.24 8.81 5.21
C VAL A 111 -22.70 9.89 6.18
N GLN A 112 -21.89 10.94 6.34
CA GLN A 112 -22.24 12.06 7.20
C GLN A 112 -23.26 12.96 6.52
N ASN A 113 -24.43 13.11 7.11
CA ASN A 113 -25.59 13.82 6.54
C ASN A 113 -25.34 15.28 6.14
N GLN A 114 -24.40 15.97 6.79
CA GLN A 114 -24.13 17.38 6.52
C GLN A 114 -23.06 17.61 5.44
N THR A 115 -22.13 16.69 5.28
CA THR A 115 -20.95 16.85 4.41
C THR A 115 -20.90 15.85 3.27
N ASN A 116 -21.74 14.84 3.29
CA ASN A 116 -21.70 13.68 2.39
C ASN A 116 -20.34 12.93 2.39
N LEU A 117 -19.52 13.15 3.41
CA LEU A 117 -18.24 12.46 3.54
C LEU A 117 -18.44 11.04 4.06
N ILE A 118 -17.69 10.12 3.50
CA ILE A 118 -17.68 8.71 3.91
C ILE A 118 -16.69 8.54 5.06
N LYS A 119 -17.15 7.90 6.12
CA LYS A 119 -16.32 7.42 7.22
C LYS A 119 -16.29 5.90 7.17
N ILE A 120 -15.08 5.32 7.13
CA ILE A 120 -14.87 3.88 7.21
C ILE A 120 -14.52 3.51 8.64
N GLU A 121 -15.27 2.56 9.19
CA GLU A 121 -15.10 2.09 10.57
C GLU A 121 -14.97 0.57 10.59
N GLU A 122 -14.18 0.07 11.51
CA GLU A 122 -14.12 -1.35 11.83
C GLU A 122 -15.20 -1.74 12.81
N ARG A 123 -15.74 -2.95 12.67
CA ARG A 123 -16.61 -3.56 13.69
C ARG A 123 -15.84 -3.77 14.99
N PRO A 124 -16.51 -3.80 16.15
CA PRO A 124 -15.88 -4.10 17.42
C PRO A 124 -15.04 -5.39 17.35
N GLY A 125 -13.75 -5.28 17.71
CA GLY A 125 -12.80 -6.39 17.67
C GLY A 125 -12.16 -6.68 16.30
N ALA A 126 -12.57 -5.99 15.24
CA ALA A 126 -11.91 -6.04 13.93
C ALA A 126 -10.72 -5.07 13.85
N ARG A 127 -9.94 -5.19 12.79
CA ARG A 127 -8.81 -4.31 12.44
C ARG A 127 -8.99 -3.79 11.02
N LYS A 128 -8.31 -2.69 10.71
CA LYS A 128 -8.24 -2.12 9.36
C LYS A 128 -6.83 -1.65 8.97
N ASP A 129 -5.82 -2.19 9.60
CA ASP A 129 -4.45 -1.72 9.41
C ASP A 129 -3.95 -1.98 7.98
N ARG A 130 -4.23 -3.18 7.43
CA ARG A 130 -3.89 -3.56 6.06
C ARG A 130 -4.68 -2.76 5.06
N TYR A 131 -6.01 -2.66 5.27
CA TYR A 131 -6.87 -1.83 4.44
C TYR A 131 -6.38 -0.37 4.40
N THR A 132 -6.06 0.20 5.56
CA THR A 132 -5.54 1.57 5.66
C THR A 132 -4.23 1.70 4.86
N SER A 133 -3.28 0.79 5.06
CA SER A 133 -1.99 0.83 4.36
C SER A 133 -2.17 0.75 2.84
N VAL A 134 -2.97 -0.18 2.35
CA VAL A 134 -3.20 -0.35 0.89
C VAL A 134 -3.97 0.82 0.32
N SER A 135 -4.98 1.34 1.01
CA SER A 135 -5.78 2.47 0.52
C SER A 135 -4.99 3.78 0.46
N TYR A 136 -4.08 4.04 1.42
CA TYR A 136 -3.15 5.17 1.34
C TYR A 136 -2.13 4.98 0.23
N GLY A 137 -1.60 3.77 0.03
CA GLY A 137 -0.73 3.44 -1.09
C GLY A 137 -1.40 3.68 -2.44
N ASN A 138 -2.64 3.20 -2.62
CA ASN A 138 -3.44 3.44 -3.82
C ASN A 138 -3.69 4.95 -4.07
N TYR A 139 -3.99 5.70 -3.02
CA TYR A 139 -4.13 7.16 -3.13
C TYR A 139 -2.83 7.83 -3.58
N PHE A 140 -1.70 7.41 -3.01
CA PHE A 140 -0.40 7.95 -3.42
C PHE A 140 -0.08 7.64 -4.89
N VAL A 141 -0.35 6.43 -5.35
CA VAL A 141 -0.22 6.05 -6.77
C VAL A 141 -1.08 6.94 -7.65
N SER A 142 -2.34 7.21 -7.26
CA SER A 142 -3.21 8.10 -8.03
C SER A 142 -2.73 9.55 -8.11
N LEU A 143 -2.01 10.04 -7.09
CA LEU A 143 -1.36 11.36 -7.14
C LEU A 143 -0.17 11.35 -8.12
N LEU A 144 0.66 10.31 -8.08
CA LEU A 144 1.78 10.17 -9.01
C LEU A 144 1.30 10.08 -10.46
N GLU A 145 0.24 9.32 -10.71
CA GLU A 145 -0.39 9.25 -12.04
C GLU A 145 -0.90 10.61 -12.49
N ALA A 146 -1.59 11.35 -11.63
CA ALA A 146 -2.08 12.69 -11.95
C ALA A 146 -0.93 13.66 -12.29
N ASP A 147 0.18 13.59 -11.57
CA ASP A 147 1.38 14.41 -11.84
C ASP A 147 2.00 14.02 -13.19
N LEU A 148 2.14 12.73 -13.48
CA LEU A 148 2.65 12.22 -14.76
C LEU A 148 1.78 12.65 -15.94
N PHE A 149 0.45 12.66 -15.78
CA PHE A 149 -0.47 13.10 -16.83
C PHE A 149 -0.54 14.62 -16.97
N SER A 150 -0.30 15.38 -15.90
CA SER A 150 -0.28 16.86 -15.94
C SER A 150 0.97 17.39 -16.63
N ASP A 151 2.08 16.68 -16.52
CA ASP A 151 3.39 17.05 -17.09
C ASP A 151 3.55 16.60 -18.56
N SER A 152 2.42 16.30 -19.25
CA SER A 152 2.38 15.75 -20.62
C SER A 152 2.87 16.68 -21.72
N SER A 153 3.75 17.62 -21.42
CA SER A 153 4.44 18.45 -22.43
C SER A 153 5.79 17.88 -22.90
N GLY A 154 6.12 16.60 -22.64
CA GLY A 154 7.40 16.13 -23.13
C GLY A 154 7.83 14.67 -22.94
N TYR A 155 7.00 13.79 -22.43
CA TYR A 155 7.42 12.39 -22.28
C TYR A 155 6.67 11.44 -23.22
N GLU A 156 7.40 10.84 -24.17
CA GLU A 156 6.93 9.67 -24.92
C GLU A 156 6.79 8.49 -23.95
N TYR A 157 5.56 8.00 -23.79
CA TYR A 157 5.29 6.80 -23.03
C TYR A 157 5.86 5.57 -23.73
N VAL A 158 6.87 4.94 -23.16
CA VAL A 158 7.24 3.58 -23.50
C VAL A 158 6.24 2.64 -22.81
N THR A 159 5.20 2.27 -23.54
CA THR A 159 4.29 1.19 -23.12
C THR A 159 5.08 -0.12 -23.17
N LEU A 160 5.51 -0.60 -22.00
CA LEU A 160 5.99 -1.98 -21.87
C LEU A 160 4.77 -2.90 -21.74
N CYS A 161 4.09 -3.13 -22.89
CA CYS A 161 3.17 -4.25 -23.03
C CYS A 161 3.93 -5.41 -23.67
N ASN A 162 4.22 -6.45 -22.90
CA ASN A 162 4.45 -7.81 -23.40
C ASN A 162 3.79 -8.77 -22.43
#